data_f09b02c3cf148f86f61fc17aec9ebd6b
#
_entry.id   f09b02c3cf148f86f61fc17aec9ebd6b
#
_cell.length_a   1.000
_cell.length_b   1.000
_cell.length_c   1.000
_cell.angle_alpha   90.00
_cell.angle_beta   90.00
_cell.angle_gamma   90.00
#
_symmetry.space_group_name_H-M   'P 1'
#
loop_
_entity.id
_entity.type
_entity.pdbx_description
1 polymer ?
#
loop_
_entity_poly.entity_id
_entity_poly.type
_entity_poly.pdbx_seq_one_letter_code
_entity_poly.pdbx_strand_id
1 'polypeptide(L)'
;MMLEQVVAVPANIGGAQITLQTTIYKPPGAGPFPVLFMNHGKAGGDAHLQARATFPVISREFVKRGYAVVIPMRMGFAGSGGTYVNSHCEAKDNGEQQANSLFFAMQYVMQQPWADQQHVILGGQSHGGLTAIAAGSHPLHGVRGIINFAGGVNSRSHCDWQAALVDAFKQWGASSTVPSIWFYGANDSHFGPQLAANMYQAYTGAGGKAQLVAYGPFKKDAHGMSSSPDGVSIWWPDTERFLKSVGMPTEIKDKD
;
A
#
# COMPACT_ATOMS: atom_id res chain seq x y z
N MET A 1 -16.22 -4.47 16.61
CA MET A 1 -16.52 -5.53 15.59
C MET A 1 -16.10 -5.02 14.22
N MET A 2 -15.50 -5.86 13.37
CA MET A 2 -15.06 -5.50 12.02
C MET A 2 -16.01 -6.13 11.00
N LEU A 3 -16.78 -5.31 10.27
CA LEU A 3 -17.74 -5.78 9.27
C LEU A 3 -17.03 -5.94 7.92
N GLU A 4 -16.97 -7.17 7.42
CA GLU A 4 -16.38 -7.48 6.11
C GLU A 4 -17.42 -7.43 5.01
N GLN A 5 -17.06 -6.79 3.90
CA GLN A 5 -17.84 -6.78 2.67
C GLN A 5 -16.89 -7.01 1.49
N VAL A 6 -17.30 -7.80 0.50
CA VAL A 6 -16.57 -7.95 -0.75
C VAL A 6 -17.42 -7.40 -1.88
N VAL A 7 -16.87 -6.45 -2.62
CA VAL A 7 -17.57 -5.78 -3.73
C VAL A 7 -16.77 -5.90 -5.02
N ALA A 8 -17.48 -5.89 -6.14
CA ALA A 8 -16.89 -5.81 -7.48
C ALA A 8 -16.84 -4.34 -7.92
N VAL A 9 -15.66 -3.73 -7.86
CA VAL A 9 -15.47 -2.33 -8.26
C VAL A 9 -15.26 -2.26 -9.76
N PRO A 10 -16.09 -1.51 -10.52
CA PRO A 10 -15.89 -1.35 -11.96
C PRO A 10 -14.64 -0.53 -12.26
N ALA A 11 -13.88 -0.95 -13.27
CA ALA A 11 -12.67 -0.27 -13.72
C ALA A 11 -12.55 -0.37 -15.26
N ASN A 12 -11.99 0.68 -15.87
CA ASN A 12 -11.61 0.67 -17.27
C ASN A 12 -10.09 0.87 -17.38
N ILE A 13 -9.35 -0.22 -17.45
CA ILE A 13 -7.90 -0.20 -17.46
C ILE A 13 -7.40 -0.63 -18.82
N GLY A 14 -6.64 0.26 -19.50
CA GLY A 14 -6.14 -0.01 -20.85
C GLY A 14 -7.24 -0.21 -21.91
N GLY A 15 -8.43 0.38 -21.71
CA GLY A 15 -9.60 0.21 -22.58
C GLY A 15 -10.44 -1.04 -22.26
N ALA A 16 -10.00 -1.91 -21.38
CA ALA A 16 -10.75 -3.10 -20.96
C ALA A 16 -11.68 -2.78 -19.79
N GLN A 17 -12.98 -3.06 -19.96
CA GLN A 17 -13.97 -3.00 -18.87
C GLN A 17 -13.82 -4.25 -18.00
N ILE A 18 -13.42 -4.07 -16.76
CA ILE A 18 -13.20 -5.14 -15.80
C ILE A 18 -13.84 -4.80 -14.44
N THR A 19 -13.84 -5.75 -13.54
CA THR A 19 -14.13 -5.49 -12.12
C THR A 19 -12.94 -5.85 -11.25
N LEU A 20 -12.72 -5.06 -10.19
CA LEU A 20 -11.72 -5.33 -9.17
C LEU A 20 -12.40 -5.93 -7.93
N GLN A 21 -12.03 -7.15 -7.56
CA GLN A 21 -12.49 -7.77 -6.33
C GLN A 21 -11.95 -6.99 -5.14
N THR A 22 -12.80 -6.28 -4.41
CA THR A 22 -12.36 -5.36 -3.36
C THR A 22 -12.95 -5.76 -2.01
N THR A 23 -12.08 -5.99 -1.04
CA THR A 23 -12.49 -6.22 0.35
C THR A 23 -12.59 -4.88 1.07
N ILE A 24 -13.67 -4.67 1.80
CA ILE A 24 -13.90 -3.48 2.62
C ILE A 24 -14.21 -3.93 4.04
N TYR A 25 -13.45 -3.43 4.99
CA TYR A 25 -13.74 -3.52 6.42
C TYR A 25 -14.18 -2.16 6.94
N LYS A 26 -15.30 -2.12 7.65
CA LYS A 26 -15.80 -0.88 8.25
C LYS A 26 -16.06 -1.06 9.74
N PRO A 27 -15.88 0.00 10.55
CA PRO A 27 -16.44 0.03 11.88
C PRO A 27 -17.97 0.10 11.81
N PRO A 28 -18.70 -0.19 12.91
CA PRO A 28 -20.12 0.08 13.02
C PRO A 28 -20.44 1.57 12.82
N GLY A 29 -21.62 1.86 12.27
CA GLY A 29 -22.12 3.23 12.08
C GLY A 29 -22.22 3.66 10.62
N ALA A 30 -22.70 4.88 10.41
CA ALA A 30 -22.95 5.43 9.08
C ALA A 30 -21.71 6.10 8.45
N GLY A 31 -20.71 6.48 9.26
CA GLY A 31 -19.58 7.31 8.80
C GLY A 31 -19.89 8.81 8.84
N PRO A 32 -19.18 9.66 8.10
CA PRO A 32 -18.07 9.27 7.23
C PRO A 32 -16.83 8.80 8.02
N PHE A 33 -16.14 7.79 7.48
CA PHE A 33 -14.93 7.21 8.07
C PHE A 33 -13.70 7.66 7.31
N PRO A 34 -12.57 7.97 7.96
CA PRO A 34 -11.29 8.06 7.29
C PRO A 34 -10.97 6.71 6.62
N VAL A 35 -10.29 6.75 5.46
CA VAL A 35 -10.09 5.56 4.64
C VAL A 35 -8.62 5.20 4.55
N LEU A 36 -8.30 3.93 4.80
CA LEU A 36 -7.02 3.32 4.42
C LEU A 36 -7.23 2.45 3.17
N PHE A 37 -6.58 2.78 2.06
CA PHE A 37 -6.43 1.87 0.92
C PHE A 37 -5.18 1.02 1.13
N MET A 38 -5.34 -0.29 1.34
CA MET A 38 -4.22 -1.21 1.58
C MET A 38 -3.96 -2.09 0.36
N ASN A 39 -2.79 -1.91 -0.26
CA ASN A 39 -2.39 -2.60 -1.47
C ASN A 39 -1.61 -3.87 -1.15
N HIS A 40 -1.99 -4.99 -1.79
CA HIS A 40 -1.42 -6.30 -1.55
C HIS A 40 -0.07 -6.51 -2.27
N GLY A 41 0.76 -7.40 -1.72
CA GLY A 41 1.98 -7.89 -2.36
C GLY A 41 1.71 -8.77 -3.58
N LYS A 42 2.77 -9.31 -4.16
CA LYS A 42 2.70 -10.33 -5.22
C LYS A 42 3.47 -11.57 -4.78
N ALA A 43 2.76 -12.68 -4.65
CA ALA A 43 3.37 -13.99 -4.47
C ALA A 43 4.03 -14.48 -5.78
N GLY A 44 4.92 -15.46 -5.68
CA GLY A 44 5.43 -16.15 -6.86
C GLY A 44 4.33 -16.88 -7.62
N GLY A 45 4.52 -17.09 -8.92
CA GLY A 45 3.57 -17.80 -9.78
C GLY A 45 2.50 -16.91 -10.41
N ASP A 46 1.39 -17.55 -10.81
CA ASP A 46 0.27 -16.90 -11.49
C ASP A 46 -0.49 -15.96 -10.54
N ALA A 47 -0.65 -14.72 -10.94
CA ALA A 47 -1.35 -13.71 -10.15
C ALA A 47 -2.82 -14.03 -9.91
N HIS A 48 -3.51 -14.64 -10.86
CA HIS A 48 -4.90 -15.09 -10.72
C HIS A 48 -5.10 -16.14 -9.63
N LEU A 49 -4.08 -16.96 -9.38
CA LEU A 49 -4.13 -18.00 -8.35
C LEU A 49 -3.78 -17.46 -6.95
N GLN A 50 -3.35 -16.22 -6.84
CA GLN A 50 -3.10 -15.61 -5.54
C GLN A 50 -4.42 -15.45 -4.77
N ALA A 51 -4.44 -15.85 -3.51
CA ALA A 51 -5.60 -15.67 -2.65
C ALA A 51 -5.95 -14.18 -2.46
N ARG A 52 -7.24 -13.90 -2.27
CA ARG A 52 -7.72 -12.57 -1.91
C ARG A 52 -7.03 -12.06 -0.65
N ALA A 53 -6.45 -10.88 -0.72
CA ALA A 53 -5.79 -10.24 0.41
C ALA A 53 -6.83 -9.70 1.42
N THR A 54 -6.56 -9.89 2.70
CA THR A 54 -7.46 -9.44 3.80
C THR A 54 -6.75 -8.60 4.86
N PHE A 55 -5.43 -8.70 4.98
CA PHE A 55 -4.61 -7.97 5.96
C PHE A 55 -5.23 -7.90 7.36
N PRO A 56 -5.54 -9.03 8.02
CA PRO A 56 -6.35 -9.04 9.24
C PRO A 56 -5.72 -8.26 10.39
N VAL A 57 -4.40 -8.22 10.49
CA VAL A 57 -3.68 -7.47 11.52
C VAL A 57 -3.81 -5.97 11.30
N ILE A 58 -3.45 -5.50 10.11
CA ILE A 58 -3.52 -4.08 9.74
C ILE A 58 -4.97 -3.59 9.79
N SER A 59 -5.90 -4.36 9.20
CA SER A 59 -7.32 -4.01 9.17
C SER A 59 -7.89 -3.83 10.58
N ARG A 60 -7.56 -4.74 11.51
CA ARG A 60 -8.00 -4.63 12.91
C ARG A 60 -7.45 -3.37 13.57
N GLU A 61 -6.15 -3.05 13.38
CA GLU A 61 -5.54 -1.87 13.98
C GLU A 61 -6.16 -0.56 13.50
N PHE A 62 -6.53 -0.48 12.23
CA PHE A 62 -7.15 0.72 11.67
C PHE A 62 -8.66 0.79 11.96
N VAL A 63 -9.41 -0.32 11.82
CA VAL A 63 -10.86 -0.33 12.09
C VAL A 63 -11.17 0.03 13.54
N LYS A 64 -10.42 -0.47 14.53
CA LYS A 64 -10.62 -0.09 15.93
C LYS A 64 -10.39 1.41 16.21
N ARG A 65 -9.73 2.12 15.28
CA ARG A 65 -9.52 3.58 15.32
C ARG A 65 -10.48 4.35 14.43
N GLY A 66 -11.50 3.67 13.92
CA GLY A 66 -12.58 4.27 13.16
C GLY A 66 -12.33 4.39 11.67
N TYR A 67 -11.29 3.75 11.11
CA TYR A 67 -11.06 3.74 9.67
C TYR A 67 -11.91 2.70 8.95
N ALA A 68 -12.36 3.02 7.76
CA ALA A 68 -12.67 2.02 6.77
C ALA A 68 -11.37 1.57 6.08
N VAL A 69 -11.17 0.25 5.95
CA VAL A 69 -10.01 -0.33 5.26
C VAL A 69 -10.46 -0.96 3.97
N VAL A 70 -9.90 -0.51 2.85
CA VAL A 70 -10.25 -0.92 1.50
C VAL A 70 -9.05 -1.64 0.87
N ILE A 71 -9.27 -2.87 0.42
CA ILE A 71 -8.20 -3.73 -0.11
C ILE A 71 -8.60 -4.19 -1.52
N PRO A 72 -8.28 -3.39 -2.56
CA PRO A 72 -8.53 -3.81 -3.92
C PRO A 72 -7.54 -4.90 -4.33
N MET A 73 -8.04 -6.02 -4.87
CA MET A 73 -7.22 -6.92 -5.68
C MET A 73 -6.98 -6.23 -7.01
N ARG A 74 -5.71 -5.96 -7.34
CA ARG A 74 -5.38 -5.26 -8.58
C ARG A 74 -5.69 -6.10 -9.81
N MET A 75 -5.73 -5.46 -10.99
CA MET A 75 -5.99 -6.13 -12.27
C MET A 75 -5.16 -7.40 -12.44
N GLY A 76 -5.80 -8.51 -12.79
CA GLY A 76 -5.18 -9.82 -12.99
C GLY A 76 -4.86 -10.60 -11.71
N PHE A 77 -5.28 -10.14 -10.52
CA PHE A 77 -5.08 -10.86 -9.26
C PHE A 77 -6.39 -11.43 -8.71
N ALA A 78 -6.33 -12.64 -8.20
CA ALA A 78 -7.48 -13.33 -7.58
C ALA A 78 -8.75 -13.27 -8.46
N GLY A 79 -9.87 -12.78 -7.91
CA GLY A 79 -11.13 -12.61 -8.62
C GLY A 79 -11.27 -11.31 -9.43
N SER A 80 -10.21 -10.51 -9.55
CA SER A 80 -10.21 -9.33 -10.41
C SER A 80 -10.04 -9.69 -11.88
N GLY A 81 -10.73 -8.97 -12.76
CA GLY A 81 -10.61 -9.14 -14.21
C GLY A 81 -9.27 -8.66 -14.76
N GLY A 82 -9.08 -8.87 -16.06
CA GLY A 82 -7.87 -8.49 -16.78
C GLY A 82 -6.70 -9.43 -16.52
N THR A 83 -5.50 -8.98 -16.89
CA THR A 83 -4.27 -9.76 -16.76
C THR A 83 -3.19 -8.94 -16.06
N TYR A 84 -2.45 -9.56 -15.15
CA TYR A 84 -1.28 -8.93 -14.55
C TYR A 84 -0.19 -8.75 -15.61
N VAL A 85 0.28 -7.53 -15.78
CA VAL A 85 1.38 -7.22 -16.68
C VAL A 85 2.69 -7.22 -15.89
N ASN A 86 3.58 -8.14 -16.27
CA ASN A 86 4.92 -8.18 -15.71
C ASN A 86 5.81 -7.26 -16.55
N SER A 87 6.19 -6.14 -16.01
CA SER A 87 7.07 -5.16 -16.66
C SER A 87 8.57 -5.53 -16.52
N HIS A 88 8.88 -6.74 -16.14
CA HIS A 88 10.24 -7.25 -15.96
C HIS A 88 11.12 -6.31 -15.12
N CYS A 89 12.05 -5.60 -15.76
CA CYS A 89 13.00 -4.70 -15.09
C CYS A 89 12.53 -3.25 -15.04
N GLU A 90 11.38 -2.93 -15.64
CA GLU A 90 10.82 -1.58 -15.66
C GLU A 90 9.99 -1.34 -14.38
N ALA A 91 10.68 -1.13 -13.25
CA ALA A 91 10.05 -1.00 -11.95
C ALA A 91 9.08 0.18 -11.88
N LYS A 92 9.41 1.30 -12.56
CA LYS A 92 8.53 2.47 -12.64
C LYS A 92 7.24 2.15 -13.36
N ASP A 93 7.32 1.59 -14.57
CA ASP A 93 6.14 1.26 -15.37
C ASP A 93 5.27 0.22 -14.66
N ASN A 94 5.89 -0.73 -13.96
CA ASN A 94 5.17 -1.69 -13.14
C ASN A 94 4.37 -0.98 -12.04
N GLY A 95 5.00 -0.11 -11.26
CA GLY A 95 4.34 0.65 -10.19
C GLY A 95 3.17 1.49 -10.71
N GLU A 96 3.36 2.22 -11.82
CA GLU A 96 2.33 3.05 -12.45
C GLU A 96 1.13 2.21 -12.93
N GLN A 97 1.38 1.08 -13.58
CA GLN A 97 0.31 0.18 -14.03
C GLN A 97 -0.50 -0.36 -12.84
N GLN A 98 0.18 -0.72 -11.74
CA GLN A 98 -0.51 -1.20 -10.55
C GLN A 98 -1.33 -0.08 -9.86
N ALA A 99 -0.83 1.16 -9.89
CA ALA A 99 -1.53 2.32 -9.36
C ALA A 99 -2.86 2.60 -10.07
N ASN A 100 -3.00 2.27 -11.36
CA ASN A 100 -4.28 2.42 -12.07
C ASN A 100 -5.43 1.68 -11.39
N SER A 101 -5.21 0.46 -10.91
CA SER A 101 -6.24 -0.29 -10.18
C SER A 101 -6.62 0.42 -8.86
N LEU A 102 -5.64 0.97 -8.17
CA LEU A 102 -5.90 1.74 -6.95
C LEU A 102 -6.72 2.99 -7.24
N PHE A 103 -6.43 3.72 -8.32
CA PHE A 103 -7.18 4.93 -8.69
C PHE A 103 -8.66 4.64 -8.96
N PHE A 104 -9.00 3.55 -9.66
CA PHE A 104 -10.39 3.15 -9.86
C PHE A 104 -11.07 2.75 -8.54
N ALA A 105 -10.37 2.04 -7.67
CA ALA A 105 -10.89 1.72 -6.35
C ALA A 105 -11.14 2.98 -5.51
N MET A 106 -10.22 3.95 -5.55
CA MET A 106 -10.39 5.25 -4.89
C MET A 106 -11.59 6.01 -5.45
N GLN A 107 -11.71 6.12 -6.78
CA GLN A 107 -12.84 6.81 -7.42
C GLN A 107 -14.18 6.22 -6.99
N TYR A 108 -14.30 4.89 -6.95
CA TYR A 108 -15.52 4.21 -6.51
C TYR A 108 -15.82 4.47 -5.03
N VAL A 109 -14.82 4.32 -4.17
CA VAL A 109 -14.99 4.44 -2.71
C VAL A 109 -15.30 5.87 -2.31
N MET A 110 -14.67 6.85 -2.94
CA MET A 110 -14.91 8.27 -2.62
C MET A 110 -16.32 8.76 -3.02
N GLN A 111 -17.08 7.99 -3.79
CA GLN A 111 -18.50 8.25 -4.05
C GLN A 111 -19.42 7.65 -2.99
N GLN A 112 -18.91 6.85 -2.06
CA GLN A 112 -19.73 6.22 -1.04
C GLN A 112 -20.00 7.20 0.12
N PRO A 113 -21.24 7.24 0.65
CA PRO A 113 -21.61 8.19 1.71
C PRO A 113 -20.87 7.96 3.03
N TRP A 114 -20.31 6.79 3.23
CA TRP A 114 -19.54 6.42 4.41
C TRP A 114 -18.06 6.80 4.34
N ALA A 115 -17.53 7.26 3.21
CA ALA A 115 -16.10 7.55 3.01
C ALA A 115 -15.81 9.05 3.26
N ASP A 116 -14.85 9.33 4.13
CA ASP A 116 -14.33 10.68 4.31
C ASP A 116 -13.30 10.99 3.22
N GLN A 117 -13.72 11.81 2.26
CA GLN A 117 -12.91 12.18 1.09
C GLN A 117 -11.68 13.03 1.44
N GLN A 118 -11.61 13.60 2.65
CA GLN A 118 -10.52 14.49 3.07
C GLN A 118 -9.47 13.78 3.94
N HIS A 119 -9.76 12.56 4.40
CA HIS A 119 -8.91 11.82 5.32
C HIS A 119 -8.59 10.42 4.77
N VAL A 120 -7.67 10.39 3.80
CA VAL A 120 -7.27 9.17 3.10
C VAL A 120 -5.80 8.85 3.36
N ILE A 121 -5.51 7.60 3.65
CA ILE A 121 -4.16 7.02 3.71
C ILE A 121 -4.02 5.95 2.63
N LEU A 122 -2.92 5.98 1.91
CA LEU A 122 -2.50 4.86 1.08
C LEU A 122 -1.54 3.97 1.87
N GLY A 123 -1.72 2.68 1.81
CA GLY A 123 -0.81 1.71 2.40
C GLY A 123 -0.51 0.59 1.43
N GLY A 124 0.60 -0.12 1.68
CA GLY A 124 0.88 -1.31 0.90
C GLY A 124 2.06 -2.11 1.44
N GLN A 125 2.06 -3.40 1.14
CA GLN A 125 3.10 -4.32 1.53
C GLN A 125 3.77 -4.90 0.27
N SER A 126 5.12 -4.93 0.22
CA SER A 126 5.88 -5.49 -0.89
C SER A 126 5.51 -4.79 -2.21
N HIS A 127 5.08 -5.52 -3.22
CA HIS A 127 4.57 -4.96 -4.48
C HIS A 127 3.43 -3.93 -4.28
N GLY A 128 2.64 -4.07 -3.21
CA GLY A 128 1.63 -3.07 -2.83
C GLY A 128 2.23 -1.80 -2.25
N GLY A 129 3.36 -1.88 -1.56
CA GLY A 129 4.12 -0.73 -1.09
C GLY A 129 4.69 0.10 -2.25
N LEU A 130 5.25 -0.59 -3.25
CA LEU A 130 5.64 0.03 -4.54
C LEU A 130 4.45 0.76 -5.18
N THR A 131 3.28 0.07 -5.27
CA THR A 131 2.04 0.63 -5.82
C THR A 131 1.62 1.91 -5.10
N ALA A 132 1.66 1.92 -3.76
CA ALA A 132 1.25 3.07 -2.97
C ALA A 132 2.19 4.28 -3.18
N ILE A 133 3.51 4.04 -3.27
CA ILE A 133 4.50 5.09 -3.55
C ILE A 133 4.34 5.62 -4.97
N ALA A 134 4.15 4.76 -5.98
CA ALA A 134 3.88 5.16 -7.34
C ALA A 134 2.61 6.02 -7.43
N ALA A 135 1.52 5.59 -6.79
CA ALA A 135 0.28 6.37 -6.75
C ALA A 135 0.47 7.75 -6.12
N GLY A 136 1.29 7.85 -5.05
CA GLY A 136 1.58 9.12 -4.37
C GLY A 136 2.37 10.13 -5.20
N SER A 137 2.91 9.74 -6.36
CA SER A 137 3.57 10.65 -7.30
C SER A 137 2.58 11.42 -8.19
N HIS A 138 1.30 11.06 -8.13
CA HIS A 138 0.22 11.74 -8.85
C HIS A 138 -0.53 12.71 -7.92
N PRO A 139 -1.21 13.73 -8.48
CA PRO A 139 -2.09 14.59 -7.69
C PRO A 139 -3.27 13.80 -7.12
N LEU A 140 -3.35 13.68 -5.80
CA LEU A 140 -4.39 12.93 -5.11
C LEU A 140 -5.11 13.82 -4.10
N HIS A 141 -6.40 14.05 -4.33
CA HIS A 141 -7.22 14.84 -3.41
C HIS A 141 -7.51 14.03 -2.15
N GLY A 142 -7.37 14.68 -0.98
CA GLY A 142 -7.69 14.11 0.34
C GLY A 142 -6.69 13.08 0.88
N VAL A 143 -5.68 12.68 0.09
CA VAL A 143 -4.61 11.78 0.56
C VAL A 143 -3.65 12.56 1.46
N ARG A 144 -3.56 12.12 2.71
CA ARG A 144 -2.76 12.75 3.76
C ARG A 144 -1.39 12.12 3.94
N GLY A 145 -1.24 10.84 3.60
CA GLY A 145 0.02 10.14 3.80
C GLY A 145 0.05 8.75 3.17
N ILE A 146 1.26 8.19 3.12
CA ILE A 146 1.52 6.85 2.58
C ILE A 146 2.27 6.02 3.63
N ILE A 147 1.83 4.77 3.83
CA ILE A 147 2.50 3.80 4.70
C ILE A 147 3.04 2.67 3.82
N ASN A 148 4.35 2.58 3.74
CA ASN A 148 5.05 1.62 2.90
C ASN A 148 5.72 0.53 3.76
N PHE A 149 5.19 -0.70 3.69
CA PHE A 149 5.78 -1.87 4.34
C PHE A 149 6.61 -2.66 3.33
N ALA A 150 7.93 -2.54 3.41
CA ALA A 150 8.88 -3.26 2.57
C ALA A 150 8.52 -3.23 1.08
N GLY A 151 8.22 -2.02 0.57
CA GLY A 151 7.73 -1.84 -0.80
C GLY A 151 8.80 -2.01 -1.85
N GLY A 152 8.46 -2.76 -2.89
CA GLY A 152 9.37 -2.99 -4.02
C GLY A 152 8.85 -4.05 -4.96
N VAL A 153 9.57 -4.22 -6.04
CA VAL A 153 9.42 -5.32 -6.99
C VAL A 153 10.80 -5.84 -7.36
N ASN A 154 10.97 -7.16 -7.39
CA ASN A 154 12.18 -7.79 -7.89
C ASN A 154 11.91 -8.47 -9.24
N SER A 155 12.94 -8.66 -10.02
CA SER A 155 12.88 -9.38 -11.27
C SER A 155 13.87 -10.53 -11.29
N ARG A 156 13.49 -11.64 -11.93
CA ARG A 156 14.39 -12.76 -12.23
C ARG A 156 15.03 -12.65 -13.63
N SER A 157 14.74 -11.56 -14.33
CA SER A 157 15.33 -11.27 -15.64
C SER A 157 16.80 -10.87 -15.50
N HIS A 158 17.58 -11.04 -16.55
CA HIS A 158 18.99 -10.66 -16.60
C HIS A 158 19.12 -9.12 -16.74
N CYS A 159 18.84 -8.39 -15.67
CA CYS A 159 18.97 -6.94 -15.59
C CYS A 159 19.31 -6.51 -14.17
N ASP A 160 19.80 -5.29 -14.01
CA ASP A 160 19.97 -4.66 -12.71
C ASP A 160 18.62 -4.11 -12.19
N TRP A 161 17.75 -5.02 -11.72
CA TRP A 161 16.45 -4.66 -11.19
C TRP A 161 16.55 -3.76 -9.93
N GLN A 162 17.66 -3.84 -9.17
CA GLN A 162 17.86 -3.01 -7.99
C GLN A 162 18.11 -1.55 -8.38
N ALA A 163 18.96 -1.33 -9.39
CA ALA A 163 19.17 0.02 -9.92
C ALA A 163 17.89 0.59 -10.53
N ALA A 164 17.14 -0.21 -11.30
CA ALA A 164 15.85 0.21 -11.85
C ALA A 164 14.83 0.55 -10.78
N LEU A 165 14.80 -0.19 -9.66
CA LEU A 165 13.94 0.08 -8.53
C LEU A 165 14.32 1.40 -7.83
N VAL A 166 15.61 1.62 -7.58
CA VAL A 166 16.11 2.88 -6.99
C VAL A 166 15.78 4.08 -7.88
N ASP A 167 15.94 3.95 -9.19
CA ASP A 167 15.60 5.00 -10.15
C ASP A 167 14.10 5.29 -10.19
N ALA A 168 13.25 4.27 -10.12
CA ALA A 168 11.80 4.44 -10.01
C ALA A 168 11.42 5.28 -8.77
N PHE A 169 11.99 4.94 -7.60
CA PHE A 169 11.75 5.71 -6.38
C PHE A 169 12.26 7.15 -6.49
N LYS A 170 13.41 7.39 -7.13
CA LYS A 170 13.90 8.74 -7.43
C LYS A 170 12.90 9.53 -8.27
N GLN A 171 12.39 8.94 -9.34
CA GLN A 171 11.43 9.61 -10.22
C GLN A 171 10.13 9.94 -9.50
N TRP A 172 9.58 9.02 -8.70
CA TRP A 172 8.40 9.29 -7.89
C TRP A 172 8.65 10.34 -6.80
N GLY A 173 9.84 10.34 -6.21
CA GLY A 173 10.23 11.38 -5.23
C GLY A 173 10.21 12.80 -5.83
N ALA A 174 10.58 12.95 -7.10
CA ALA A 174 10.59 14.22 -7.79
C ALA A 174 9.19 14.84 -8.01
N SER A 175 8.14 14.01 -8.05
CA SER A 175 6.75 14.45 -8.28
C SER A 175 5.83 14.30 -7.07
N SER A 176 6.19 13.48 -6.08
CA SER A 176 5.35 13.25 -4.91
C SER A 176 5.29 14.45 -3.97
N THR A 177 4.06 14.88 -3.66
CA THR A 177 3.80 15.88 -2.61
C THR A 177 3.28 15.28 -1.32
N VAL A 178 2.95 13.99 -1.34
CA VAL A 178 2.36 13.27 -0.20
C VAL A 178 3.46 12.72 0.71
N PRO A 179 3.47 13.06 2.01
CA PRO A 179 4.46 12.51 2.94
C PRO A 179 4.26 11.00 3.13
N SER A 180 5.35 10.29 3.40
CA SER A 180 5.33 8.84 3.55
C SER A 180 6.17 8.35 4.73
N ILE A 181 5.80 7.17 5.26
CA ILE A 181 6.59 6.43 6.25
C ILE A 181 6.87 5.02 5.72
N TRP A 182 8.12 4.57 5.84
CA TRP A 182 8.61 3.33 5.27
C TRP A 182 9.19 2.41 6.34
N PHE A 183 8.84 1.14 6.31
CA PHE A 183 9.30 0.12 7.24
C PHE A 183 10.09 -0.96 6.50
N TYR A 184 11.39 -1.09 6.79
CA TYR A 184 12.25 -2.14 6.25
C TYR A 184 13.07 -2.79 7.37
N GLY A 185 13.10 -4.11 7.38
CA GLY A 185 13.79 -4.88 8.42
C GLY A 185 15.16 -5.38 8.00
N ALA A 186 16.02 -5.62 9.00
CA ALA A 186 17.40 -5.99 8.76
C ALA A 186 17.59 -7.35 8.06
N ASN A 187 16.65 -8.29 8.24
CA ASN A 187 16.66 -9.61 7.60
C ASN A 187 15.56 -9.78 6.56
N ASP A 188 15.13 -8.70 5.89
CA ASP A 188 14.19 -8.80 4.77
C ASP A 188 14.86 -9.55 3.60
N SER A 189 14.25 -10.65 3.17
CA SER A 189 14.81 -11.53 2.14
C SER A 189 14.66 -10.99 0.71
N HIS A 190 13.86 -9.93 0.52
CA HIS A 190 13.59 -9.32 -0.79
C HIS A 190 14.26 -7.96 -0.94
N PHE A 191 14.14 -7.10 0.06
CA PHE A 191 14.61 -5.71 0.01
C PHE A 191 15.44 -5.40 1.25
N GLY A 192 16.68 -5.89 1.24
CA GLY A 192 17.61 -5.74 2.35
C GLY A 192 17.95 -4.27 2.69
N PRO A 193 18.60 -4.04 3.83
CA PRO A 193 18.82 -2.70 4.40
C PRO A 193 19.52 -1.71 3.45
N GLN A 194 20.51 -2.19 2.70
CA GLN A 194 21.25 -1.33 1.76
C GLN A 194 20.37 -0.85 0.62
N LEU A 195 19.55 -1.75 0.03
CA LEU A 195 18.64 -1.38 -1.04
C LEU A 195 17.56 -0.43 -0.53
N ALA A 196 17.01 -0.69 0.67
CA ALA A 196 16.03 0.19 1.31
C ALA A 196 16.60 1.61 1.54
N ALA A 197 17.84 1.69 2.02
CA ALA A 197 18.54 2.97 2.20
C ALA A 197 18.77 3.70 0.87
N ASN A 198 19.16 2.98 -0.19
CA ASN A 198 19.37 3.56 -1.52
C ASN A 198 18.07 4.11 -2.10
N MET A 199 16.95 3.35 -2.02
CA MET A 199 15.63 3.83 -2.45
C MET A 199 15.20 5.08 -1.68
N TYR A 200 15.37 5.08 -0.36
CA TYR A 200 15.04 6.20 0.50
C TYR A 200 15.84 7.47 0.16
N GLN A 201 17.16 7.34 0.00
CA GLN A 201 18.04 8.44 -0.36
C GLN A 201 17.71 9.00 -1.75
N ALA A 202 17.43 8.12 -2.71
CA ALA A 202 17.05 8.53 -4.06
C ALA A 202 15.72 9.29 -4.08
N TYR A 203 14.72 8.79 -3.34
CA TYR A 203 13.41 9.42 -3.22
C TYR A 203 13.47 10.78 -2.53
N THR A 204 14.14 10.86 -1.38
CA THR A 204 14.24 12.10 -0.60
C THR A 204 15.20 13.12 -1.25
N GLY A 205 16.29 12.67 -1.86
CA GLY A 205 17.20 13.51 -2.63
C GLY A 205 16.55 14.13 -3.86
N ALA A 206 15.49 13.53 -4.39
CA ALA A 206 14.68 14.09 -5.47
C ALA A 206 13.57 15.07 -4.99
N GLY A 207 13.38 15.22 -3.68
CA GLY A 207 12.40 16.14 -3.09
C GLY A 207 11.21 15.48 -2.41
N GLY A 208 11.08 14.16 -2.49
CA GLY A 208 10.03 13.40 -1.82
C GLY A 208 10.15 13.45 -0.30
N LYS A 209 9.03 13.54 0.39
CA LYS A 209 8.97 13.59 1.87
C LYS A 209 8.76 12.18 2.41
N ALA A 210 9.77 11.61 3.04
CA ALA A 210 9.69 10.28 3.62
C ALA A 210 10.37 10.20 4.98
N GLN A 211 9.92 9.24 5.80
CA GLN A 211 10.58 8.78 7.03
C GLN A 211 10.92 7.31 6.84
N LEU A 212 12.17 6.92 7.08
CA LEU A 212 12.59 5.52 7.04
C LEU A 212 12.72 4.98 8.46
N VAL A 213 11.94 3.96 8.77
CA VAL A 213 12.04 3.15 9.97
C VAL A 213 12.77 1.86 9.59
N ALA A 214 14.09 1.89 9.72
CA ALA A 214 14.94 0.71 9.59
C ALA A 214 14.94 -0.02 10.95
N TYR A 215 14.26 -1.17 11.02
CA TYR A 215 14.17 -1.96 12.26
C TYR A 215 15.04 -3.22 12.18
N GLY A 216 15.32 -3.79 13.37
CA GLY A 216 16.13 -4.98 13.51
C GLY A 216 15.56 -6.22 12.82
N PRO A 217 16.19 -7.40 12.99
CA PRO A 217 15.66 -8.63 12.43
C PRO A 217 14.30 -8.98 13.06
N PHE A 218 13.40 -9.51 12.22
CA PHE A 218 12.08 -9.95 12.65
C PHE A 218 11.86 -11.40 12.26
N LYS A 219 11.75 -12.29 13.25
CA LYS A 219 11.55 -13.73 13.04
C LYS A 219 12.54 -14.29 12.01
N LYS A 220 12.08 -15.15 11.12
CA LYS A 220 12.89 -15.73 10.04
C LYS A 220 13.07 -14.78 8.86
N ASP A 221 12.11 -13.87 8.66
CA ASP A 221 12.11 -12.93 7.54
C ASP A 221 11.27 -11.70 7.90
N ALA A 222 11.91 -10.55 7.87
CA ALA A 222 11.27 -9.27 8.16
C ALA A 222 10.25 -8.84 7.09
N HIS A 223 10.29 -9.43 5.89
CA HIS A 223 9.35 -9.10 4.82
C HIS A 223 7.88 -9.30 5.20
N GLY A 224 7.60 -10.24 6.10
CA GLY A 224 6.27 -10.53 6.62
C GLY A 224 5.87 -9.77 7.89
N MET A 225 6.66 -8.81 8.37
CA MET A 225 6.46 -8.15 9.68
C MET A 225 5.07 -7.52 9.82
N SER A 226 4.59 -6.80 8.83
CA SER A 226 3.30 -6.11 8.86
C SER A 226 2.07 -7.05 8.93
N SER A 227 2.23 -8.30 8.51
CA SER A 227 1.19 -9.33 8.54
C SER A 227 1.15 -10.11 9.85
N SER A 228 2.16 -9.93 10.73
CA SER A 228 2.24 -10.62 12.02
C SER A 228 1.66 -9.77 13.15
N PRO A 229 0.87 -10.35 14.07
CA PRO A 229 0.46 -9.65 15.28
C PRO A 229 1.63 -9.11 16.10
N ASP A 230 2.76 -9.82 16.17
CA ASP A 230 3.96 -9.38 16.88
C ASP A 230 4.63 -8.16 16.24
N GLY A 231 4.40 -7.95 14.94
CA GLY A 231 4.90 -6.78 14.22
C GLY A 231 4.23 -5.47 14.62
N VAL A 232 3.04 -5.51 15.21
CA VAL A 232 2.29 -4.30 15.61
C VAL A 232 3.10 -3.43 16.56
N SER A 233 3.81 -4.03 17.52
CA SER A 233 4.68 -3.30 18.45
C SER A 233 5.86 -2.61 17.78
N ILE A 234 6.24 -3.04 16.56
CA ILE A 234 7.32 -2.44 15.76
C ILE A 234 6.79 -1.28 14.93
N TRP A 235 5.70 -1.51 14.16
CA TRP A 235 5.27 -0.51 13.19
C TRP A 235 4.25 0.49 13.73
N TRP A 236 3.41 0.12 14.73
CA TRP A 236 2.34 1.01 15.16
C TRP A 236 2.82 2.30 15.83
N PRO A 237 3.82 2.32 16.72
CA PRO A 237 4.24 3.56 17.39
C PRO A 237 4.70 4.65 16.42
N ASP A 238 5.47 4.27 15.39
CA ASP A 238 5.92 5.21 14.37
C ASP A 238 4.78 5.62 13.42
N THR A 239 3.93 4.65 13.04
CA THR A 239 2.72 4.93 12.27
C THR A 239 1.80 5.90 12.99
N GLU A 240 1.60 5.75 14.29
CA GLU A 240 0.77 6.66 15.10
C GLU A 240 1.32 8.09 15.08
N ARG A 241 2.63 8.26 15.29
CA ARG A 241 3.28 9.57 15.20
C ARG A 241 3.13 10.19 13.81
N PHE A 242 3.34 9.39 12.78
CA PHE A 242 3.17 9.80 11.39
C PHE A 242 1.72 10.23 11.11
N LEU A 243 0.73 9.42 11.47
CA LEU A 243 -0.69 9.73 11.28
C LEU A 243 -1.08 11.05 11.97
N LYS A 244 -0.64 11.26 13.23
CA LYS A 244 -0.84 12.52 13.95
C LYS A 244 -0.23 13.71 13.21
N SER A 245 0.97 13.56 12.64
CA SER A 245 1.66 14.64 11.92
C SER A 245 0.97 15.06 10.63
N VAL A 246 0.16 14.17 10.04
CA VAL A 246 -0.61 14.44 8.82
C VAL A 246 -2.11 14.68 9.09
N GLY A 247 -2.47 14.89 10.35
CA GLY A 247 -3.83 15.24 10.77
C GLY A 247 -4.83 14.07 10.72
N MET A 248 -4.35 12.82 10.82
CA MET A 248 -5.19 11.64 10.81
C MET A 248 -5.51 11.14 12.22
N PRO A 249 -6.71 10.58 12.47
CA PRO A 249 -7.09 10.08 13.79
C PRO A 249 -6.30 8.83 14.18
N THR A 250 -5.96 8.70 15.47
CA THR A 250 -5.19 7.58 16.01
C THR A 250 -5.82 6.95 17.26
N GLU A 251 -6.81 7.61 17.84
CA GLU A 251 -7.44 7.16 19.08
C GLU A 251 -8.34 5.94 18.81
N ILE A 252 -8.28 4.97 19.73
CA ILE A 252 -9.16 3.80 19.66
C ILE A 252 -10.59 4.26 19.98
N LYS A 253 -11.49 4.07 19.03
CA LYS A 253 -12.91 4.42 19.14
C LYS A 253 -13.76 3.26 19.62
N ASP A 254 -13.36 2.03 19.31
CA ASP A 254 -14.04 0.81 19.77
C ASP A 254 -13.36 0.37 21.07
N LYS A 255 -13.97 0.64 22.21
CA LYS A 255 -13.47 0.26 23.54
C LYS A 255 -14.15 -0.99 24.09
N ASP A 256 -14.97 -1.68 23.26
CA ASP A 256 -15.71 -2.89 23.64
C ASP A 256 -15.32 -4.12 22.82
#